data_8d0c75d519edecc10e96de81d32fe6c5
#
_entry.id   8d0c75d519edecc10e96de81d32fe6c5
#
_cell.length_a   1.000
_cell.length_b   1.000
_cell.length_c   1.000
_cell.angle_alpha   90.00
_cell.angle_beta   90.00
_cell.angle_gamma   90.00
#
_symmetry.space_group_name_H-M   'P 1'
#
loop_
_entity.id
_entity.type
_entity.pdbx_description
1 polymer ?
#
loop_
_entity_poly.entity_id
_entity_poly.type
_entity_poly.pdbx_seq_one_letter_code
_entity_poly.pdbx_strand_id
1 'polypeptide(L)'
;VQPDGQTVAHHFVMKYPKQRDDVSYGVPAGWKPSPASSASVITGQVYFLRPTPGAPNGETLAGKVAKLAFSRTHGFYDEPFDLSITSQTPGAAVRYTTDGSVPTADSGQVLNGVLSIGKTTVIRAAAFKPGHKPAKVITQTYLFLADVVRQSPDGLPPAGFHYEWGPNRVDYGMDSRVVDDERYRDKIFEGLRSIPSYSLVMELDDLFGEEGGIYATA
;
A
#
# COMPACT_ATOMS: atom_id res chain seq x y z
N VAL A 1 -34.63 -18.31 -3.10
CA VAL A 1 -35.81 -19.18 -3.17
C VAL A 1 -35.45 -20.47 -2.44
N GLN A 2 -36.39 -21.10 -1.76
CA GLN A 2 -36.22 -22.41 -1.13
C GLN A 2 -36.16 -23.54 -2.19
N PRO A 3 -35.77 -24.76 -1.80
CA PRO A 3 -35.66 -25.88 -2.74
C PRO A 3 -36.96 -26.22 -3.49
N ASP A 4 -38.14 -25.79 -3.00
CA ASP A 4 -39.43 -25.92 -3.66
C ASP A 4 -39.58 -25.04 -4.92
N GLY A 5 -38.63 -24.14 -5.17
CA GLY A 5 -38.62 -23.25 -6.32
C GLY A 5 -39.67 -22.12 -6.27
N GLN A 6 -40.50 -22.06 -5.25
CA GLN A 6 -41.62 -21.10 -5.13
C GLN A 6 -41.49 -20.20 -3.89
N THR A 7 -41.09 -20.75 -2.78
CA THR A 7 -41.01 -20.02 -1.52
C THR A 7 -39.77 -19.10 -1.52
N VAL A 8 -40.01 -17.81 -1.27
CA VAL A 8 -38.88 -16.85 -1.13
C VAL A 8 -38.19 -17.09 0.20
N ALA A 9 -36.96 -17.56 0.15
CA ALA A 9 -36.16 -17.82 1.35
C ALA A 9 -35.83 -16.49 2.10
N HIS A 10 -35.49 -15.46 1.36
CA HIS A 10 -35.32 -14.10 1.87
C HIS A 10 -35.26 -13.08 0.71
N HIS A 11 -35.53 -11.82 1.00
CA HIS A 11 -35.38 -10.73 0.05
C HIS A 11 -34.97 -9.45 0.76
N PHE A 12 -34.40 -8.50 0.00
CA PHE A 12 -34.10 -7.16 0.48
C PHE A 12 -35.32 -6.26 0.36
N VAL A 13 -35.70 -5.58 1.45
CA VAL A 13 -37.01 -4.91 1.58
C VAL A 13 -37.25 -3.80 0.58
N MET A 14 -36.27 -3.07 0.16
CA MET A 14 -36.46 -1.91 -0.73
C MET A 14 -35.41 -1.80 -1.82
N LYS A 15 -34.15 -2.01 -1.50
CA LYS A 15 -33.04 -1.89 -2.43
C LYS A 15 -31.90 -2.79 -2.00
N TYR A 16 -31.26 -3.41 -2.99
CA TYR A 16 -30.01 -4.14 -2.73
C TYR A 16 -28.97 -3.16 -2.14
N PRO A 17 -28.27 -3.53 -1.08
CA PRO A 17 -27.30 -2.64 -0.44
C PRO A 17 -26.19 -2.23 -1.39
N LYS A 18 -25.65 -1.05 -1.17
CA LYS A 18 -24.51 -0.57 -1.97
C LYS A 18 -23.33 -1.54 -1.82
N GLN A 19 -22.86 -2.07 -2.95
CA GLN A 19 -21.67 -2.91 -2.95
C GLN A 19 -20.43 -2.08 -2.63
N ARG A 20 -19.45 -2.71 -2.00
CA ARG A 20 -18.16 -2.13 -1.64
C ARG A 20 -17.08 -3.09 -2.09
N ASP A 21 -15.96 -2.54 -2.56
CA ASP A 21 -14.81 -3.34 -3.00
C ASP A 21 -14.25 -4.15 -1.83
N ASP A 22 -13.90 -5.42 -2.11
CA ASP A 22 -13.22 -6.36 -1.20
C ASP A 22 -13.91 -6.56 0.16
N VAL A 23 -15.22 -6.44 0.23
CA VAL A 23 -16.01 -6.78 1.41
C VAL A 23 -17.24 -7.59 1.01
N SER A 24 -17.61 -8.55 1.83
CA SER A 24 -18.85 -9.30 1.65
C SER A 24 -20.01 -8.67 2.45
N TYR A 25 -21.23 -8.96 2.04
CA TYR A 25 -22.44 -8.52 2.72
C TYR A 25 -23.33 -9.71 3.02
N GLY A 26 -23.84 -9.82 4.23
CA GLY A 26 -24.65 -10.95 4.64
C GLY A 26 -25.13 -10.86 6.08
N VAL A 27 -25.48 -11.99 6.66
CA VAL A 27 -25.91 -12.10 8.04
C VAL A 27 -24.79 -12.63 8.93
N PRO A 28 -24.68 -12.16 10.19
CA PRO A 28 -23.71 -12.69 11.15
C PRO A 28 -23.87 -14.18 11.39
N ALA A 29 -22.81 -14.85 11.79
CA ALA A 29 -22.86 -16.21 12.26
C ALA A 29 -23.86 -16.33 13.43
N GLY A 30 -24.69 -17.39 13.42
CA GLY A 30 -25.73 -17.58 14.43
C GLY A 30 -27.00 -16.72 14.25
N TRP A 31 -27.11 -15.92 13.20
CA TRP A 31 -28.34 -15.22 12.88
C TRP A 31 -29.50 -16.21 12.68
N LYS A 32 -30.64 -15.87 13.28
CA LYS A 32 -31.87 -16.66 13.13
C LYS A 32 -32.99 -15.76 12.59
N PRO A 33 -33.80 -16.24 11.63
CA PRO A 33 -34.94 -15.50 11.16
C PRO A 33 -35.91 -15.21 12.31
N SER A 34 -36.52 -14.03 12.35
CA SER A 34 -37.54 -13.70 13.32
C SER A 34 -38.82 -14.50 12.98
N PRO A 35 -39.42 -15.24 13.92
CA PRO A 35 -40.64 -15.99 13.67
C PRO A 35 -41.86 -15.11 13.40
N ALA A 36 -41.79 -13.81 13.65
CA ALA A 36 -42.90 -12.86 13.49
C ALA A 36 -43.03 -12.26 12.07
N SER A 37 -42.20 -12.63 11.14
CA SER A 37 -42.19 -12.08 9.78
C SER A 37 -42.67 -13.15 8.80
N SER A 38 -43.91 -13.04 8.35
CA SER A 38 -44.49 -13.87 7.26
C SER A 38 -43.85 -13.61 5.90
N ALA A 39 -43.04 -12.58 5.78
CA ALA A 39 -42.13 -12.35 4.67
C ALA A 39 -40.70 -12.41 5.22
N SER A 40 -39.86 -13.24 4.62
CA SER A 40 -38.46 -13.49 5.04
C SER A 40 -37.59 -12.28 4.88
N VAL A 41 -37.92 -11.18 5.61
CA VAL A 41 -37.12 -9.98 5.64
C VAL A 41 -35.94 -10.23 6.55
N ILE A 42 -34.74 -10.29 5.98
CA ILE A 42 -33.54 -10.34 6.76
C ILE A 42 -33.24 -8.91 7.30
N THR A 43 -33.24 -8.79 8.62
CA THR A 43 -32.79 -7.61 9.33
C THR A 43 -31.45 -7.91 10.03
N GLY A 44 -30.59 -6.93 10.18
CA GLY A 44 -29.30 -7.12 10.84
C GLY A 44 -28.17 -7.60 9.91
N GLN A 45 -28.34 -7.42 8.62
CA GLN A 45 -27.26 -7.64 7.65
C GLN A 45 -26.16 -6.61 7.84
N VAL A 46 -24.93 -7.08 7.70
CA VAL A 46 -23.71 -6.29 7.90
C VAL A 46 -22.68 -6.59 6.83
N TYR A 47 -21.69 -5.76 6.72
CA TYR A 47 -20.51 -6.05 5.92
C TYR A 47 -19.48 -6.85 6.72
N PHE A 48 -18.72 -7.68 6.03
CA PHE A 48 -17.63 -8.49 6.58
C PHE A 48 -16.31 -8.14 5.91
N LEU A 49 -15.22 -8.17 6.69
CA LEU A 49 -13.87 -7.87 6.21
C LEU A 49 -13.40 -8.83 5.11
N ARG A 50 -13.83 -10.10 5.19
CA ARG A 50 -13.42 -11.15 4.25
C ARG A 50 -14.63 -11.96 3.82
N PRO A 51 -14.72 -12.35 2.53
CA PRO A 51 -15.68 -13.34 2.10
C PRO A 51 -15.31 -14.72 2.66
N THR A 52 -16.33 -15.51 3.04
CA THR A 52 -16.18 -16.87 3.59
C THR A 52 -17.07 -17.84 2.82
N PRO A 53 -16.83 -18.09 1.50
CA PRO A 53 -17.66 -19.00 0.72
C PRO A 53 -17.61 -20.41 1.31
N GLY A 54 -18.81 -21.00 1.51
CA GLY A 54 -18.95 -22.35 2.08
C GLY A 54 -18.73 -22.45 3.59
N ALA A 55 -18.51 -21.32 4.30
CA ALA A 55 -18.32 -21.29 5.75
C ALA A 55 -19.19 -20.17 6.38
N PRO A 56 -19.43 -20.22 7.71
CA PRO A 56 -20.08 -19.14 8.41
C PRO A 56 -19.34 -17.81 8.25
N ASN A 57 -20.10 -16.70 8.13
CA ASN A 57 -19.49 -15.37 8.05
C ASN A 57 -18.67 -15.06 9.30
N GLY A 58 -17.50 -14.48 9.09
CA GLY A 58 -16.56 -14.14 10.13
C GLY A 58 -16.83 -12.79 10.80
N GLU A 59 -15.76 -12.04 11.03
CA GLU A 59 -15.80 -10.74 11.72
C GLU A 59 -16.56 -9.67 10.93
N THR A 60 -17.42 -8.94 11.61
CA THR A 60 -18.19 -7.86 11.01
C THR A 60 -17.33 -6.64 10.77
N LEU A 61 -17.58 -5.94 9.67
CA LEU A 61 -16.90 -4.70 9.32
C LEU A 61 -17.52 -3.53 10.10
N ALA A 62 -16.82 -3.02 11.10
CA ALA A 62 -17.25 -1.86 11.89
C ALA A 62 -17.15 -0.54 11.10
N GLY A 63 -16.22 -0.47 10.14
CA GLY A 63 -16.02 0.73 9.33
C GLY A 63 -14.83 0.63 8.38
N LYS A 64 -14.41 1.77 7.85
CA LYS A 64 -13.22 1.92 7.01
C LYS A 64 -12.31 2.96 7.63
N VAL A 65 -11.03 2.66 7.68
CA VAL A 65 -10.02 3.63 8.11
C VAL A 65 -9.88 4.74 7.06
N ALA A 66 -9.85 5.99 7.52
CA ALA A 66 -9.68 7.16 6.66
C ALA A 66 -8.31 7.14 5.96
N LYS A 67 -8.25 7.74 4.76
CA LYS A 67 -7.02 7.92 4.01
C LYS A 67 -5.98 8.67 4.87
N LEU A 68 -4.71 8.25 4.75
CA LEU A 68 -3.61 8.95 5.40
C LEU A 68 -3.39 10.35 4.81
N ALA A 69 -3.02 11.28 5.67
CA ALA A 69 -2.51 12.59 5.31
C ALA A 69 -1.02 12.68 5.64
N PHE A 70 -0.24 13.16 4.68
CA PHE A 70 1.20 13.38 4.80
C PHE A 70 1.47 14.88 4.85
N SER A 71 2.34 15.33 5.74
CA SER A 71 2.72 16.75 5.84
C SER A 71 3.58 17.22 4.66
N ARG A 72 4.22 16.28 3.97
CA ARG A 72 5.02 16.52 2.75
C ARG A 72 4.64 15.50 1.69
N THR A 73 4.64 15.90 0.43
CA THR A 73 4.40 15.03 -0.73
C THR A 73 5.73 14.53 -1.31
N HIS A 74 5.66 13.49 -2.17
CA HIS A 74 6.82 13.05 -2.95
C HIS A 74 7.46 14.21 -3.73
N GLY A 75 8.75 14.10 -4.00
CA GLY A 75 9.48 15.10 -4.79
C GLY A 75 10.93 15.25 -4.37
N PHE A 76 11.56 16.30 -4.89
CA PHE A 76 12.92 16.64 -4.57
C PHE A 76 13.00 17.51 -3.32
N TYR A 77 14.00 17.23 -2.47
CA TYR A 77 14.28 17.95 -1.25
C TYR A 77 15.78 18.21 -1.13
N ASP A 78 16.12 19.39 -0.65
CA ASP A 78 17.53 19.78 -0.47
C ASP A 78 17.94 19.74 1.01
N GLU A 79 16.98 19.89 1.92
CA GLU A 79 17.21 19.93 3.37
C GLU A 79 16.41 18.83 4.07
N PRO A 80 16.96 18.24 5.15
CA PRO A 80 16.23 17.32 6.01
C PRO A 80 14.95 17.94 6.57
N PHE A 81 13.93 17.12 6.79
CA PHE A 81 12.67 17.56 7.37
C PHE A 81 11.98 16.47 8.19
N ASP A 82 11.07 16.87 9.06
CA ASP A 82 10.21 15.97 9.80
C ASP A 82 8.91 15.72 9.03
N LEU A 83 8.62 14.45 8.78
CA LEU A 83 7.42 13.98 8.11
C LEU A 83 6.39 13.52 9.14
N SER A 84 5.23 14.18 9.15
CA SER A 84 4.06 13.70 9.88
C SER A 84 3.13 12.93 8.96
N ILE A 85 2.65 11.77 9.43
CA ILE A 85 1.66 10.93 8.72
C ILE A 85 0.51 10.66 9.69
N THR A 86 -0.70 11.07 9.34
CA THR A 86 -1.85 11.00 10.24
C THR A 86 -3.05 10.33 9.58
N SER A 87 -3.93 9.74 10.42
CA SER A 87 -5.25 9.27 10.02
C SER A 87 -6.32 10.00 10.82
N GLN A 88 -7.41 10.39 10.18
CA GLN A 88 -8.57 10.96 10.86
C GLN A 88 -9.41 9.93 11.62
N THR A 89 -9.11 8.63 11.49
CA THR A 89 -9.81 7.58 12.22
C THR A 89 -9.25 7.45 13.63
N PRO A 90 -10.01 7.78 14.68
CA PRO A 90 -9.54 7.67 16.06
C PRO A 90 -9.12 6.23 16.41
N GLY A 91 -7.95 6.09 17.01
CA GLY A 91 -7.39 4.80 17.43
C GLY A 91 -6.87 3.94 16.29
N ALA A 92 -6.73 4.47 15.07
CA ALA A 92 -6.03 3.78 14.00
C ALA A 92 -4.51 3.91 14.17
N ALA A 93 -3.80 2.78 14.11
CA ALA A 93 -2.34 2.75 14.11
C ALA A 93 -1.82 2.95 12.68
N VAL A 94 -0.90 3.88 12.49
CA VAL A 94 -0.17 4.06 11.24
C VAL A 94 1.04 3.14 11.25
N ARG A 95 1.21 2.35 10.19
CA ARG A 95 2.42 1.56 9.95
C ARG A 95 3.05 1.96 8.63
N TYR A 96 4.35 1.86 8.55
CA TYR A 96 5.13 2.19 7.37
C TYR A 96 6.31 1.25 7.15
N THR A 97 6.79 1.22 5.92
CA THR A 97 8.02 0.55 5.49
C THR A 97 8.89 1.51 4.68
N THR A 98 10.17 1.21 4.59
CA THR A 98 11.16 2.00 3.82
C THR A 98 11.92 1.17 2.79
N ASP A 99 11.62 -0.12 2.73
CA ASP A 99 12.25 -1.14 1.87
C ASP A 99 11.44 -1.50 0.62
N GLY A 100 10.32 -0.81 0.39
CA GLY A 100 9.41 -1.10 -0.71
C GLY A 100 8.33 -2.14 -0.39
N SER A 101 8.40 -2.85 0.73
CA SER A 101 7.40 -3.83 1.12
C SER A 101 6.05 -3.17 1.51
N VAL A 102 4.96 -3.93 1.39
CA VAL A 102 3.62 -3.47 1.78
C VAL A 102 3.45 -3.57 3.30
N PRO A 103 3.17 -2.46 4.02
CA PRO A 103 2.85 -2.55 5.43
C PRO A 103 1.49 -3.23 5.63
N THR A 104 1.42 -4.13 6.62
CA THR A 104 0.20 -4.83 7.03
C THR A 104 -0.17 -4.49 8.48
N ALA A 105 -1.26 -5.06 9.00
CA ALA A 105 -1.60 -4.91 10.42
C ALA A 105 -0.50 -5.46 11.36
N ASP A 106 0.27 -6.44 10.87
CA ASP A 106 1.26 -7.18 11.66
C ASP A 106 2.70 -6.91 11.22
N SER A 107 2.92 -6.28 10.05
CA SER A 107 4.24 -5.96 9.49
C SER A 107 4.44 -4.47 9.27
N GLY A 108 5.71 -4.07 9.12
CA GLY A 108 6.13 -2.68 9.06
C GLY A 108 6.28 -2.04 10.43
N GLN A 109 6.92 -0.88 10.48
CA GLN A 109 7.16 -0.13 11.70
C GLN A 109 5.92 0.66 12.13
N VAL A 110 5.63 0.69 13.43
CA VAL A 110 4.57 1.57 13.96
C VAL A 110 5.09 2.99 14.02
N LEU A 111 4.33 3.91 13.45
CA LEU A 111 4.69 5.33 13.52
C LEU A 111 4.32 5.90 14.89
N ASN A 112 5.34 6.32 15.63
CA ASN A 112 5.21 7.02 16.90
C ASN A 112 5.78 8.44 16.76
N GLY A 113 4.91 9.41 16.49
CA GLY A 113 5.31 10.80 16.29
C GLY A 113 5.62 11.14 14.82
N VAL A 114 6.81 11.68 14.56
CA VAL A 114 7.27 12.09 13.22
C VAL A 114 8.45 11.25 12.77
N LEU A 115 8.66 11.18 11.45
CA LEU A 115 9.84 10.56 10.83
C LEU A 115 10.77 11.66 10.36
N SER A 116 12.02 11.63 10.80
CA SER A 116 13.04 12.51 10.26
C SER A 116 13.56 11.95 8.93
N ILE A 117 13.38 12.70 7.86
CA ILE A 117 13.79 12.36 6.49
C ILE A 117 14.94 13.27 6.11
N GLY A 118 16.15 12.71 6.05
CA GLY A 118 17.39 13.46 5.71
C GLY A 118 18.16 12.86 4.56
N LYS A 119 17.61 11.84 3.89
CA LYS A 119 18.20 11.18 2.72
C LYS A 119 17.12 10.64 1.80
N THR A 120 17.49 10.29 0.58
CA THR A 120 16.58 9.64 -0.38
C THR A 120 15.89 8.44 0.27
N THR A 121 14.55 8.51 0.37
CA THR A 121 13.76 7.55 1.14
C THR A 121 12.43 7.29 0.44
N VAL A 122 12.07 6.02 0.33
CA VAL A 122 10.73 5.58 -0.04
C VAL A 122 9.96 5.29 1.24
N ILE A 123 8.74 5.78 1.34
CA ILE A 123 7.80 5.47 2.42
C ILE A 123 6.55 4.85 1.82
N ARG A 124 6.22 3.61 2.23
CA ARG A 124 4.90 3.04 2.02
C ARG A 124 4.19 2.99 3.37
N ALA A 125 3.02 3.58 3.46
CA ALA A 125 2.28 3.67 4.73
C ALA A 125 0.81 3.34 4.57
N ALA A 126 0.24 2.71 5.60
CA ALA A 126 -1.19 2.46 5.73
C ALA A 126 -1.61 2.61 7.20
N ALA A 127 -2.90 2.80 7.43
CA ALA A 127 -3.45 2.83 8.78
C ALA A 127 -4.39 1.66 8.99
N PHE A 128 -4.31 1.08 10.19
CA PHE A 128 -5.01 -0.13 10.59
C PHE A 128 -5.79 0.11 11.89
N LYS A 129 -6.97 -0.47 11.96
CA LYS A 129 -7.78 -0.51 13.18
C LYS A 129 -8.56 -1.83 13.21
N PRO A 130 -8.57 -2.58 14.33
CA PRO A 130 -9.31 -3.82 14.45
C PRO A 130 -10.77 -3.66 14.02
N GLY A 131 -11.31 -4.64 13.31
CA GLY A 131 -12.67 -4.63 12.79
C GLY A 131 -12.95 -3.61 11.68
N HIS A 132 -11.98 -2.89 11.17
CA HIS A 132 -12.12 -1.90 10.09
C HIS A 132 -11.35 -2.32 8.84
N LYS A 133 -11.92 -2.01 7.66
CA LYS A 133 -11.16 -2.12 6.41
C LYS A 133 -9.98 -1.13 6.47
N PRO A 134 -8.73 -1.58 6.27
CA PRO A 134 -7.57 -0.72 6.30
C PRO A 134 -7.64 0.43 5.28
N ALA A 135 -6.93 1.50 5.55
CA ALA A 135 -6.67 2.53 4.55
C ALA A 135 -5.86 1.93 3.38
N LYS A 136 -6.07 2.47 2.17
CA LYS A 136 -5.19 2.11 1.05
C LYS A 136 -3.76 2.53 1.38
N VAL A 137 -2.80 1.68 1.00
CA VAL A 137 -1.38 2.03 1.09
C VAL A 137 -1.10 3.27 0.24
N ILE A 138 -0.37 4.20 0.80
CA ILE A 138 0.13 5.37 0.10
C ILE A 138 1.65 5.29 0.05
N THR A 139 2.18 5.46 -1.15
CA THR A 139 3.62 5.49 -1.40
C THR A 139 4.06 6.93 -1.67
N GLN A 140 5.14 7.34 -1.02
CA GLN A 140 5.81 8.63 -1.24
C GLN A 140 7.31 8.38 -1.38
N THR A 141 7.94 9.04 -2.34
CA THR A 141 9.39 9.00 -2.55
C THR A 141 9.95 10.39 -2.36
N TYR A 142 10.85 10.54 -1.42
CA TYR A 142 11.58 11.77 -1.13
C TYR A 142 12.98 11.66 -1.69
N LEU A 143 13.32 12.49 -2.65
CA LEU A 143 14.58 12.43 -3.39
C LEU A 143 15.50 13.56 -2.94
N PHE A 144 16.70 13.21 -2.50
CA PHE A 144 17.79 14.13 -2.22
C PHE A 144 18.84 13.94 -3.32
N LEU A 145 18.97 14.92 -4.20
CA LEU A 145 19.88 14.80 -5.34
C LEU A 145 21.34 14.64 -4.92
N ALA A 146 21.72 15.19 -3.76
CA ALA A 146 23.05 14.97 -3.19
C ALA A 146 23.34 13.47 -2.94
N ASP A 147 22.32 12.68 -2.53
CA ASP A 147 22.48 11.23 -2.39
C ASP A 147 22.46 10.52 -3.74
N VAL A 148 21.54 10.94 -4.63
CA VAL A 148 21.37 10.31 -5.95
C VAL A 148 22.66 10.33 -6.75
N VAL A 149 23.36 11.47 -6.79
CA VAL A 149 24.62 11.59 -7.53
C VAL A 149 25.79 10.85 -6.88
N ARG A 150 25.64 10.38 -5.65
CA ARG A 150 26.66 9.62 -4.90
C ARG A 150 26.23 8.21 -4.54
N GLN A 151 25.03 7.79 -4.96
CA GLN A 151 24.56 6.43 -4.69
C GLN A 151 25.47 5.41 -5.39
N SER A 152 25.71 4.30 -4.70
CA SER A 152 26.44 3.15 -5.25
C SER A 152 27.70 3.52 -6.03
N PRO A 153 28.70 4.19 -5.43
CA PRO A 153 29.90 4.68 -6.14
C PRO A 153 30.70 3.56 -6.80
N ASP A 154 30.54 2.32 -6.33
CA ASP A 154 31.17 1.12 -6.90
C ASP A 154 30.29 0.41 -7.93
N GLY A 155 29.15 0.99 -8.31
CA GLY A 155 28.17 0.41 -9.22
C GLY A 155 27.44 -0.80 -8.66
N LEU A 156 27.59 -1.10 -7.37
CA LEU A 156 27.01 -2.31 -6.76
C LEU A 156 25.50 -2.19 -6.57
N PRO A 157 24.75 -3.31 -6.69
CA PRO A 157 23.32 -3.30 -6.48
C PRO A 157 22.96 -3.06 -5.00
N PRO A 158 21.84 -2.39 -4.73
CA PRO A 158 21.27 -2.39 -3.40
C PRO A 158 20.80 -3.80 -2.99
N ALA A 159 20.58 -4.01 -1.69
CA ALA A 159 20.16 -5.31 -1.17
C ALA A 159 18.90 -5.84 -1.88
N GLY A 160 18.97 -7.08 -2.33
CA GLY A 160 17.88 -7.76 -3.05
C GLY A 160 17.86 -7.52 -4.57
N PHE A 161 18.73 -6.66 -5.10
CA PHE A 161 18.85 -6.45 -6.54
C PHE A 161 20.00 -7.27 -7.13
N HIS A 162 19.90 -7.60 -8.43
CA HIS A 162 20.84 -8.46 -9.14
C HIS A 162 22.01 -7.66 -9.73
N TYR A 163 23.19 -8.31 -9.84
CA TYR A 163 24.36 -7.74 -10.52
C TYR A 163 24.21 -7.74 -12.05
N GLU A 164 23.35 -8.61 -12.56
CA GLU A 164 23.15 -8.81 -13.99
C GLU A 164 21.65 -8.86 -14.28
N TRP A 165 21.24 -8.22 -15.37
CA TRP A 165 19.90 -8.32 -15.92
C TRP A 165 20.01 -8.95 -17.30
N GLY A 166 19.66 -10.23 -17.38
CA GLY A 166 19.98 -11.04 -18.54
C GLY A 166 21.50 -11.11 -18.77
N PRO A 167 22.02 -10.85 -19.97
CA PRO A 167 23.45 -10.90 -20.26
C PRO A 167 24.21 -9.62 -19.86
N ASN A 168 23.54 -8.61 -19.33
CA ASN A 168 24.12 -7.31 -19.10
C ASN A 168 24.44 -7.09 -17.61
N ARG A 169 25.68 -6.77 -17.31
CA ARG A 169 26.05 -6.29 -16.00
C ARG A 169 25.47 -4.90 -15.78
N VAL A 170 24.84 -4.71 -14.63
CA VAL A 170 24.19 -3.44 -14.26
C VAL A 170 25.14 -2.60 -13.42
N ASP A 171 25.15 -1.31 -13.70
CA ASP A 171 25.80 -0.28 -12.89
C ASP A 171 24.71 0.56 -12.22
N TYR A 172 24.65 0.53 -10.90
CA TYR A 172 23.64 1.26 -10.11
C TYR A 172 24.15 2.64 -9.66
N GLY A 173 25.37 2.99 -10.01
CA GLY A 173 25.97 4.28 -9.68
C GLY A 173 25.79 5.34 -10.75
N MET A 174 26.14 6.55 -10.40
CA MET A 174 26.39 7.60 -11.38
C MET A 174 27.89 7.69 -11.64
N ASP A 175 28.28 7.83 -12.91
CA ASP A 175 29.68 7.90 -13.30
C ASP A 175 30.37 9.11 -12.63
N SER A 176 31.32 8.81 -11.76
CA SER A 176 32.11 9.85 -11.04
C SER A 176 32.83 10.80 -11.98
N ARG A 177 33.21 10.35 -13.19
CA ARG A 177 33.81 11.19 -14.22
C ARG A 177 32.84 12.26 -14.75
N VAL A 178 31.53 12.05 -14.57
CA VAL A 178 30.52 13.06 -14.90
C VAL A 178 30.17 13.90 -13.68
N VAL A 179 29.91 13.24 -12.55
CA VAL A 179 29.48 13.92 -11.31
C VAL A 179 30.54 14.87 -10.77
N ASP A 180 31.83 14.51 -10.88
CA ASP A 180 32.95 15.30 -10.36
C ASP A 180 33.60 16.25 -11.40
N ASP A 181 33.18 16.15 -12.67
CA ASP A 181 33.70 16.99 -13.75
C ASP A 181 33.26 18.44 -13.57
N GLU A 182 34.20 19.37 -13.63
CA GLU A 182 33.97 20.81 -13.47
C GLU A 182 32.94 21.39 -14.47
N ARG A 183 32.78 20.74 -15.64
CA ARG A 183 31.81 21.16 -16.66
C ARG A 183 30.40 20.87 -16.28
N TYR A 184 30.13 19.85 -15.43
CA TYR A 184 28.82 19.28 -15.15
C TYR A 184 28.41 19.41 -13.69
N ARG A 185 29.33 19.31 -12.71
CA ARG A 185 29.04 19.23 -11.29
C ARG A 185 28.06 20.31 -10.78
N ASP A 186 28.21 21.53 -11.27
CA ASP A 186 27.39 22.67 -10.84
C ASP A 186 26.04 22.73 -11.55
N LYS A 187 25.83 21.94 -12.61
CA LYS A 187 24.62 21.88 -13.42
C LYS A 187 23.83 20.58 -13.29
N ILE A 188 24.43 19.55 -12.69
CA ILE A 188 23.87 18.21 -12.69
C ILE A 188 22.53 18.17 -11.94
N PHE A 189 22.37 18.92 -10.85
CA PHE A 189 21.12 18.97 -10.08
C PHE A 189 20.01 19.66 -10.87
N GLU A 190 20.32 20.73 -11.57
CA GLU A 190 19.38 21.42 -12.47
C GLU A 190 18.99 20.49 -13.62
N GLY A 191 19.98 19.82 -14.23
CA GLY A 191 19.74 18.83 -15.29
C GLY A 191 18.83 17.71 -14.84
N LEU A 192 19.07 17.09 -13.67
CA LEU A 192 18.23 16.02 -13.13
C LEU A 192 16.80 16.49 -12.80
N ARG A 193 16.61 17.74 -12.37
CA ARG A 193 15.28 18.32 -12.13
C ARG A 193 14.54 18.69 -13.41
N SER A 194 15.26 18.93 -14.51
CA SER A 194 14.66 19.35 -15.78
C SER A 194 14.02 18.19 -16.57
N ILE A 195 14.34 16.96 -16.21
CA ILE A 195 13.78 15.75 -16.83
C ILE A 195 12.72 15.10 -15.92
N PRO A 196 11.70 14.46 -16.49
CA PRO A 196 10.71 13.70 -15.69
C PRO A 196 11.39 12.59 -14.88
N SER A 197 11.08 12.53 -13.58
CA SER A 197 11.54 11.46 -12.71
C SER A 197 10.39 10.51 -12.38
N TYR A 198 10.64 9.20 -12.49
CA TYR A 198 9.69 8.15 -12.17
C TYR A 198 10.22 7.33 -11.00
N SER A 199 9.40 7.16 -9.96
CA SER A 199 9.69 6.26 -8.84
C SER A 199 8.79 5.05 -8.93
N LEU A 200 9.36 3.88 -9.21
CA LEU A 200 8.69 2.59 -9.24
C LEU A 200 8.95 1.89 -7.91
N VAL A 201 7.90 1.59 -7.17
CA VAL A 201 7.99 0.95 -5.85
C VAL A 201 7.08 -0.26 -5.82
N MET A 202 7.68 -1.44 -5.66
CA MET A 202 6.99 -2.72 -5.64
C MET A 202 7.69 -3.70 -4.69
N GLU A 203 7.10 -4.84 -4.41
CA GLU A 203 7.78 -5.94 -3.73
C GLU A 203 8.91 -6.48 -4.63
N LEU A 204 10.01 -6.93 -4.03
CA LEU A 204 11.11 -7.52 -4.81
C LEU A 204 10.68 -8.80 -5.55
N ASP A 205 9.74 -9.55 -5.00
CA ASP A 205 9.18 -10.73 -5.66
C ASP A 205 8.37 -10.38 -6.92
N ASP A 206 7.71 -9.21 -6.96
CA ASP A 206 7.04 -8.71 -8.17
C ASP A 206 8.05 -8.36 -9.28
N LEU A 207 9.29 -8.04 -8.88
CA LEU A 207 10.36 -7.68 -9.80
C LEU A 207 11.18 -8.89 -10.24
N PHE A 208 11.62 -9.72 -9.28
CA PHE A 208 12.59 -10.81 -9.46
C PHE A 208 12.10 -12.19 -9.03
N GLY A 209 10.85 -12.33 -8.58
CA GLY A 209 10.30 -13.62 -8.14
C GLY A 209 10.25 -14.64 -9.27
N GLU A 210 10.65 -15.90 -9.00
CA GLU A 210 10.80 -16.97 -10.00
C GLU A 210 9.50 -17.30 -10.76
N GLU A 211 8.33 -17.19 -10.10
CA GLU A 211 7.03 -17.57 -10.69
C GLU A 211 6.29 -16.42 -11.38
N GLY A 212 6.62 -15.17 -11.11
CA GLY A 212 5.81 -14.05 -11.57
C GLY A 212 6.50 -12.70 -11.63
N GLY A 213 7.78 -12.63 -11.29
CA GLY A 213 8.56 -11.39 -11.37
C GLY A 213 8.71 -10.91 -12.81
N ILE A 214 8.70 -9.60 -13.01
CA ILE A 214 8.84 -8.99 -14.34
C ILE A 214 10.12 -9.45 -15.04
N TYR A 215 11.18 -9.74 -14.29
CA TYR A 215 12.48 -10.18 -14.80
C TYR A 215 12.76 -11.68 -14.60
N ALA A 216 11.79 -12.48 -14.13
CA ALA A 216 11.95 -13.92 -13.97
C ALA A 216 12.01 -14.68 -15.29
N THR A 217 11.47 -14.11 -16.36
CA THR A 217 11.33 -14.72 -17.68
C THR A 217 12.20 -14.06 -18.76
N ALA A 218 13.15 -13.22 -18.36
CA ALA A 218 14.04 -12.51 -19.29
C ALA A 218 15.32 -13.31 -19.60
#